data_e3eae45c9a37f9ade9260ee9e5f8c7c9
#
_entry.id   e3eae45c9a37f9ade9260ee9e5f8c7c9
#
_cell.length_a   1.000
_cell.length_b   1.000
_cell.length_c   1.000
_cell.angle_alpha   90.00
_cell.angle_beta   90.00
_cell.angle_gamma   90.00
#
_symmetry.space_group_name_H-M   'P 1'
#
loop_
_entity.id
_entity.type
_entity.pdbx_description
1 polymer ?
#
loop_
_entity_poly.entity_id
_entity_poly.type
_entity_poly.pdbx_seq_one_letter_code
_entity_poly.pdbx_strand_id
1 'polypeptide(L)'
;MIGAGGVATVAAFKIAQNADVFTEFMIASRRKAKCDKIVEDIHKAGYTLDIKTAQVDADDVEQLKALFIGYKPELVINLALPYQDLTIMEACLACGCSYLDTANYEPKDEAHFEYSWQWAYRERFKEAGLTAILGCGFDPGVTSIYTAYAAKHHFKEIHYLDIVDCNAGDHHKAFATNFNPEINIREITQKGLYWENGQWVETEPLEIHKDLTYPNIGPRDSYLLHHEEIESLVINYPTIKRARFWMTFGQQYLKHLEVIQNIGMSRIDEVVYEAPLADGSGVAKVKIVPLQFLKAVLPNPQDLGENYEGETSIGCRIRGIGNDGKEHTYYVYNNCSHRAAYEETGMQGVSYTTGVPAMIGAMMFCKGLWKKAGVYNVEEFDPDPFMEQLNKQGLPWHEIHDGDLEL
;
A
#
# COMPACT_ATOMS: atom_id res chain seq x y z
N MET A 1 -4.63 4.66 15.07
CA MET A 1 -4.18 3.77 13.96
C MET A 1 -4.61 2.36 14.25
N ILE A 2 -5.19 1.68 13.26
CA ILE A 2 -5.58 0.27 13.32
C ILE A 2 -4.56 -0.53 12.51
N GLY A 3 -3.95 -1.53 13.13
CA GLY A 3 -2.85 -2.32 12.55
C GLY A 3 -1.55 -2.20 13.37
N ALA A 4 -0.74 -3.26 13.37
CA ALA A 4 0.55 -3.34 14.05
C ALA A 4 1.53 -4.24 13.26
N GLY A 5 1.56 -4.03 11.94
CA GLY A 5 2.49 -4.64 10.99
C GLY A 5 3.70 -3.76 10.72
N GLY A 6 4.54 -4.11 9.72
CA GLY A 6 5.72 -3.33 9.33
C GLY A 6 5.39 -1.89 8.93
N VAL A 7 4.39 -1.72 8.07
CA VAL A 7 3.90 -0.40 7.64
C VAL A 7 3.43 0.44 8.84
N ALA A 8 2.66 -0.18 9.76
CA ALA A 8 2.20 0.50 10.96
C ALA A 8 3.36 0.87 11.91
N THR A 9 4.41 0.05 11.97
CA THR A 9 5.63 0.38 12.74
C THR A 9 6.28 1.63 12.17
N VAL A 10 6.51 1.70 10.86
CA VAL A 10 7.08 2.89 10.20
C VAL A 10 6.20 4.12 10.43
N ALA A 11 4.90 4.03 10.18
CA ALA A 11 3.98 5.14 10.37
C ALA A 11 3.99 5.64 11.82
N ALA A 12 4.04 4.74 12.82
CA ALA A 12 4.12 5.10 14.24
C ALA A 12 5.44 5.82 14.59
N PHE A 13 6.59 5.34 14.06
CA PHE A 13 7.87 6.03 14.21
C PHE A 13 7.81 7.45 13.63
N LYS A 14 7.29 7.59 12.40
CA LYS A 14 7.15 8.90 11.74
C LYS A 14 6.17 9.82 12.47
N ILE A 15 5.08 9.30 13.04
CA ILE A 15 4.17 10.06 13.90
C ILE A 15 4.90 10.56 15.14
N ALA A 16 5.70 9.71 15.80
CA ALA A 16 6.47 10.10 16.97
C ALA A 16 7.56 11.15 16.66
N GLN A 17 8.14 11.12 15.45
CA GLN A 17 9.08 12.13 14.96
C GLN A 17 8.41 13.50 14.72
N ASN A 18 7.09 13.53 14.51
CA ASN A 18 6.30 14.73 14.21
C ASN A 18 5.27 15.01 15.33
N ALA A 19 5.70 14.90 16.59
CA ALA A 19 4.85 15.09 17.77
C ALA A 19 4.29 16.53 17.93
N ASP A 20 4.83 17.50 17.20
CA ASP A 20 4.29 18.85 17.07
C ASP A 20 2.97 18.89 16.29
N VAL A 21 2.74 17.91 15.41
CA VAL A 21 1.49 17.74 14.65
C VAL A 21 0.58 16.72 15.33
N PHE A 22 1.15 15.60 15.78
CA PHE A 22 0.41 14.48 16.37
C PHE A 22 0.53 14.52 17.90
N THR A 23 -0.37 15.26 18.56
CA THR A 23 -0.32 15.48 20.01
C THR A 23 -0.90 14.34 20.83
N GLU A 24 -1.80 13.56 20.24
CA GLU A 24 -2.42 12.36 20.83
C GLU A 24 -2.42 11.23 19.81
N PHE A 25 -1.92 10.08 20.20
CA PHE A 25 -1.84 8.93 19.30
C PHE A 25 -2.20 7.62 20.01
N MET A 26 -2.89 6.72 19.28
CA MET A 26 -3.19 5.37 19.74
C MET A 26 -2.92 4.35 18.64
N ILE A 27 -2.34 3.20 19.00
CA ILE A 27 -2.20 2.03 18.14
C ILE A 27 -3.10 0.92 18.66
N ALA A 28 -3.93 0.36 17.79
CA ALA A 28 -4.82 -0.76 18.16
C ALA A 28 -4.72 -1.90 17.14
N SER A 29 -4.76 -3.12 17.61
CA SER A 29 -4.78 -4.33 16.78
C SER A 29 -5.34 -5.53 17.56
N ARG A 30 -5.57 -6.66 16.87
CA ARG A 30 -5.98 -7.91 17.52
C ARG A 30 -4.97 -8.42 18.56
N ARG A 31 -3.70 -8.09 18.41
CA ARG A 31 -2.61 -8.48 19.30
C ARG A 31 -2.00 -7.25 19.95
N LYS A 32 -2.58 -6.82 21.09
CA LYS A 32 -2.11 -5.64 21.84
C LYS A 32 -0.60 -5.66 22.10
N ALA A 33 -0.03 -6.83 22.40
CA ALA A 33 1.41 -6.97 22.62
C ALA A 33 2.28 -6.51 21.46
N LYS A 34 1.78 -6.58 20.20
CA LYS A 34 2.49 -5.99 19.05
C LYS A 34 2.44 -4.46 19.09
N CYS A 35 1.33 -3.87 19.50
CA CYS A 35 1.22 -2.43 19.68
C CYS A 35 2.18 -1.94 20.79
N ASP A 36 2.19 -2.64 21.92
CA ASP A 36 3.08 -2.34 23.05
C ASP A 36 4.56 -2.42 22.65
N LYS A 37 4.92 -3.40 21.81
CA LYS A 37 6.29 -3.56 21.28
C LYS A 37 6.71 -2.39 20.40
N ILE A 38 5.82 -1.91 19.51
CA ILE A 38 6.08 -0.72 18.68
C ILE A 38 6.35 0.50 19.58
N VAL A 39 5.54 0.71 20.62
CA VAL A 39 5.72 1.83 21.57
C VAL A 39 7.06 1.71 22.31
N GLU A 40 7.40 0.51 22.76
CA GLU A 40 8.69 0.24 23.42
C GLU A 40 9.87 0.59 22.50
N ASP A 41 9.81 0.20 21.22
CA ASP A 41 10.88 0.47 20.26
C ASP A 41 11.01 1.97 19.94
N ILE A 42 9.88 2.68 19.81
CA ILE A 42 9.85 4.14 19.64
C ILE A 42 10.50 4.83 20.83
N HIS A 43 10.17 4.43 22.05
CA HIS A 43 10.77 5.01 23.26
C HIS A 43 12.27 4.68 23.38
N LYS A 44 12.69 3.45 22.99
CA LYS A 44 14.13 3.08 22.94
C LYS A 44 14.90 3.92 21.93
N ALA A 45 14.26 4.33 20.84
CA ALA A 45 14.84 5.24 19.85
C ALA A 45 14.89 6.70 20.34
N GLY A 46 14.37 7.01 21.54
CA GLY A 46 14.47 8.31 22.19
C GLY A 46 13.28 9.25 21.96
N TYR A 47 12.23 8.80 21.30
CA TYR A 47 11.00 9.59 21.12
C TYR A 47 10.11 9.49 22.36
N THR A 48 9.47 10.60 22.75
CA THR A 48 8.74 10.72 24.02
C THR A 48 7.24 10.94 23.88
N LEU A 49 6.70 10.81 22.65
CA LEU A 49 5.26 10.92 22.43
C LEU A 49 4.52 9.86 23.29
N ASP A 50 3.50 10.28 24.03
CA ASP A 50 2.64 9.37 24.77
C ASP A 50 1.71 8.62 23.80
N ILE A 51 1.99 7.35 23.60
CA ILE A 51 1.26 6.49 22.64
C ILE A 51 0.44 5.49 23.42
N LYS A 52 -0.88 5.58 23.31
CA LYS A 52 -1.81 4.61 23.91
C LYS A 52 -1.88 3.34 23.05
N THR A 53 -2.15 2.22 23.66
CA THR A 53 -2.35 0.94 22.99
C THR A 53 -3.66 0.28 23.39
N ALA A 54 -4.30 -0.40 22.44
CA ALA A 54 -5.54 -1.11 22.67
C ALA A 54 -5.60 -2.44 21.91
N GLN A 55 -6.46 -3.33 22.36
CA GLN A 55 -6.85 -4.52 21.61
C GLN A 55 -8.18 -4.26 20.92
N VAL A 56 -8.25 -4.57 19.61
CA VAL A 56 -9.48 -4.49 18.83
C VAL A 56 -9.44 -5.50 17.69
N ASP A 57 -10.57 -6.13 17.41
CA ASP A 57 -10.75 -6.87 16.15
C ASP A 57 -11.37 -5.94 15.12
N ALA A 58 -10.64 -5.69 14.02
CA ALA A 58 -11.09 -4.81 12.94
C ALA A 58 -12.17 -5.44 12.05
N ASP A 59 -12.46 -6.73 12.20
CA ASP A 59 -13.62 -7.39 11.59
C ASP A 59 -14.92 -7.16 12.41
N ASP A 60 -14.83 -6.59 13.62
CA ASP A 60 -15.96 -6.37 14.53
C ASP A 60 -16.28 -4.87 14.66
N VAL A 61 -17.33 -4.41 13.97
CA VAL A 61 -17.79 -3.01 13.98
C VAL A 61 -18.11 -2.52 15.41
N GLU A 62 -18.68 -3.35 16.27
CA GLU A 62 -19.06 -2.92 17.61
C GLU A 62 -17.85 -2.73 18.54
N GLN A 63 -16.81 -3.58 18.40
CA GLN A 63 -15.54 -3.34 19.09
C GLN A 63 -14.85 -2.06 18.62
N LEU A 64 -14.84 -1.80 17.31
CA LEU A 64 -14.31 -0.56 16.74
C LEU A 64 -15.06 0.66 17.27
N LYS A 65 -16.41 0.63 17.26
CA LYS A 65 -17.25 1.71 17.80
C LYS A 65 -16.97 1.96 19.28
N ALA A 66 -16.89 0.92 20.09
CA ALA A 66 -16.58 1.06 21.50
C ALA A 66 -15.21 1.74 21.72
N LEU A 67 -14.20 1.34 20.93
CA LEU A 67 -12.86 1.95 20.96
C LEU A 67 -12.92 3.44 20.54
N PHE A 68 -13.61 3.75 19.45
CA PHE A 68 -13.66 5.12 18.90
C PHE A 68 -14.48 6.06 19.81
N ILE A 69 -15.56 5.60 20.41
CA ILE A 69 -16.34 6.36 21.41
C ILE A 69 -15.48 6.66 22.65
N GLY A 70 -14.69 5.69 23.09
CA GLY A 70 -13.82 5.83 24.27
C GLY A 70 -12.63 6.76 24.04
N TYR A 71 -12.00 6.71 22.86
CA TYR A 71 -10.81 7.48 22.52
C TYR A 71 -11.12 8.80 21.82
N LYS A 72 -12.18 8.85 21.00
CA LYS A 72 -12.64 10.00 20.19
C LYS A 72 -11.58 10.51 19.19
N PRO A 73 -11.09 9.66 18.30
CA PRO A 73 -10.12 10.09 17.30
C PRO A 73 -10.76 11.07 16.30
N GLU A 74 -10.01 12.07 15.83
CA GLU A 74 -10.42 12.88 14.68
C GLU A 74 -10.21 12.12 13.36
N LEU A 75 -9.13 11.34 13.29
CA LEU A 75 -8.75 10.53 12.14
C LEU A 75 -8.42 9.10 12.57
N VAL A 76 -8.92 8.14 11.83
CA VAL A 76 -8.53 6.73 11.93
C VAL A 76 -7.64 6.39 10.74
N ILE A 77 -6.39 6.02 11.00
CA ILE A 77 -5.46 5.50 9.99
C ILE A 77 -5.60 3.99 9.98
N ASN A 78 -6.06 3.44 8.87
CA ASN A 78 -6.20 2.00 8.68
C ASN A 78 -4.95 1.42 7.99
N LEU A 79 -4.17 0.66 8.75
CA LEU A 79 -3.02 -0.12 8.29
C LEU A 79 -3.21 -1.61 8.64
N ALA A 80 -4.47 -2.04 8.71
CA ALA A 80 -4.87 -3.44 8.79
C ALA A 80 -4.84 -4.07 7.37
N LEU A 81 -5.48 -5.20 7.18
CA LEU A 81 -5.61 -5.77 5.84
C LEU A 81 -6.79 -5.11 5.10
N PRO A 82 -6.77 -5.09 3.77
CA PRO A 82 -7.83 -4.46 2.95
C PRO A 82 -9.22 -5.03 3.20
N TYR A 83 -9.31 -6.26 3.70
CA TYR A 83 -10.58 -6.90 4.08
C TYR A 83 -11.37 -6.17 5.17
N GLN A 84 -10.71 -5.31 5.97
CA GLN A 84 -11.30 -4.59 7.09
C GLN A 84 -11.73 -3.15 6.75
N ASP A 85 -11.45 -2.66 5.54
CA ASP A 85 -11.67 -1.27 5.17
C ASP A 85 -13.11 -0.83 5.39
N LEU A 86 -14.08 -1.58 4.82
CA LEU A 86 -15.49 -1.22 4.93
C LEU A 86 -16.01 -1.29 6.37
N THR A 87 -15.51 -2.26 7.18
CA THR A 87 -15.86 -2.41 8.58
C THR A 87 -15.37 -1.21 9.39
N ILE A 88 -14.14 -0.76 9.13
CA ILE A 88 -13.56 0.43 9.79
C ILE A 88 -14.26 1.71 9.32
N MET A 89 -14.54 1.86 8.02
CA MET A 89 -15.29 3.01 7.48
C MET A 89 -16.69 3.13 8.09
N GLU A 90 -17.39 2.00 8.29
CA GLU A 90 -18.70 1.98 8.94
C GLU A 90 -18.61 2.44 10.40
N ALA A 91 -17.60 1.97 11.15
CA ALA A 91 -17.36 2.41 12.52
C ALA A 91 -16.98 3.90 12.58
N CYS A 92 -16.20 4.41 11.61
CA CYS A 92 -15.84 5.83 11.50
C CYS A 92 -17.07 6.71 11.32
N LEU A 93 -17.96 6.35 10.39
CA LEU A 93 -19.23 7.06 10.17
C LEU A 93 -20.11 7.07 11.43
N ALA A 94 -20.23 5.92 12.09
CA ALA A 94 -21.05 5.79 13.30
C ALA A 94 -20.53 6.63 14.48
N CYS A 95 -19.23 6.92 14.52
CA CYS A 95 -18.58 7.62 15.62
C CYS A 95 -18.13 9.05 15.28
N GLY A 96 -18.38 9.53 14.05
CA GLY A 96 -17.99 10.88 13.62
C GLY A 96 -16.47 11.05 13.44
N CYS A 97 -15.77 10.03 12.97
CA CYS A 97 -14.32 10.04 12.73
C CYS A 97 -14.03 10.06 11.23
N SER A 98 -12.99 10.79 10.80
CA SER A 98 -12.45 10.70 9.45
C SER A 98 -11.60 9.45 9.28
N TYR A 99 -11.31 9.06 8.02
CA TYR A 99 -10.68 7.81 7.65
C TYR A 99 -9.51 8.03 6.70
N LEU A 100 -8.49 7.18 6.77
CA LEU A 100 -7.38 7.11 5.83
C LEU A 100 -6.90 5.66 5.74
N ASP A 101 -6.61 5.18 4.52
CA ASP A 101 -5.98 3.89 4.26
C ASP A 101 -4.82 3.98 3.27
N THR A 102 -4.22 2.84 2.95
CA THR A 102 -3.07 2.73 2.03
C THR A 102 -3.32 1.79 0.86
N ALA A 103 -4.53 1.28 0.70
CA ALA A 103 -4.93 0.34 -0.35
C ALA A 103 -6.44 0.46 -0.60
N ASN A 104 -7.00 -0.35 -1.48
CA ASN A 104 -8.43 -0.47 -1.67
C ASN A 104 -9.01 -1.68 -0.92
N TYR A 105 -10.33 -1.69 -0.71
CA TYR A 105 -11.02 -2.85 -0.17
C TYR A 105 -10.90 -4.06 -1.11
N GLU A 106 -10.71 -5.24 -0.51
CA GLU A 106 -10.66 -6.51 -1.22
C GLU A 106 -11.55 -7.54 -0.49
N PRO A 107 -12.48 -8.23 -1.19
CA PRO A 107 -13.22 -9.37 -0.63
C PRO A 107 -12.29 -10.52 -0.27
N LYS A 108 -12.57 -11.23 0.86
CA LYS A 108 -11.74 -12.37 1.30
C LYS A 108 -11.82 -13.59 0.39
N ASP A 109 -12.95 -13.76 -0.27
CA ASP A 109 -13.31 -14.93 -1.09
C ASP A 109 -13.06 -14.75 -2.59
N GLU A 110 -12.74 -13.55 -3.02
CA GLU A 110 -12.46 -13.20 -4.40
C GLU A 110 -11.26 -12.24 -4.48
N ALA A 111 -10.32 -12.49 -5.41
CA ALA A 111 -9.26 -11.54 -5.71
C ALA A 111 -9.82 -10.49 -6.68
N HIS A 112 -10.29 -9.37 -6.14
CA HIS A 112 -10.92 -8.31 -6.90
C HIS A 112 -10.58 -6.95 -6.29
N PHE A 113 -9.74 -6.20 -6.99
CA PHE A 113 -9.20 -4.91 -6.55
C PHE A 113 -9.94 -3.78 -7.26
N GLU A 114 -10.80 -3.05 -6.54
CA GLU A 114 -11.49 -1.87 -7.06
C GLU A 114 -11.93 -0.93 -5.94
N TYR A 115 -11.98 0.37 -6.25
CA TYR A 115 -12.41 1.39 -5.30
C TYR A 115 -13.94 1.55 -5.19
N SER A 116 -14.72 0.93 -6.07
CA SER A 116 -16.19 1.12 -6.13
C SER A 116 -16.88 0.88 -4.78
N TRP A 117 -16.40 -0.12 -4.00
CA TRP A 117 -16.90 -0.44 -2.67
C TRP A 117 -16.74 0.71 -1.68
N GLN A 118 -15.59 1.38 -1.69
CA GLN A 118 -15.31 2.50 -0.80
C GLN A 118 -15.92 3.81 -1.33
N TRP A 119 -15.94 4.02 -2.64
CA TRP A 119 -16.61 5.18 -3.24
C TRP A 119 -18.12 5.20 -2.97
N ALA A 120 -18.76 4.05 -2.78
CA ALA A 120 -20.15 3.95 -2.38
C ALA A 120 -20.46 4.67 -1.04
N TYR A 121 -19.44 4.92 -0.21
CA TYR A 121 -19.57 5.67 1.04
C TYR A 121 -19.51 7.20 0.86
N ARG A 122 -19.24 7.70 -0.35
CA ARG A 122 -18.97 9.14 -0.60
C ARG A 122 -20.04 10.06 -0.05
N GLU A 123 -21.31 9.82 -0.36
CA GLU A 123 -22.39 10.67 0.11
C GLU A 123 -22.60 10.58 1.63
N ARG A 124 -22.46 9.41 2.23
CA ARG A 124 -22.56 9.22 3.68
C ARG A 124 -21.48 10.01 4.44
N PHE A 125 -20.21 9.96 3.97
CA PHE A 125 -19.12 10.76 4.54
C PHE A 125 -19.34 12.25 4.32
N LYS A 126 -19.86 12.65 3.17
CA LYS A 126 -20.18 14.04 2.84
C LYS A 126 -21.28 14.61 3.73
N GLU A 127 -22.38 13.88 3.93
CA GLU A 127 -23.48 14.27 4.81
C GLU A 127 -23.05 14.36 6.28
N ALA A 128 -22.13 13.50 6.71
CA ALA A 128 -21.54 13.51 8.05
C ALA A 128 -20.49 14.62 8.24
N GLY A 129 -20.07 15.32 7.18
CA GLY A 129 -18.99 16.32 7.23
C GLY A 129 -17.60 15.70 7.46
N LEU A 130 -17.43 14.41 7.16
CA LEU A 130 -16.21 13.64 7.39
C LEU A 130 -15.41 13.46 6.09
N THR A 131 -14.10 13.28 6.24
CA THR A 131 -13.19 12.99 5.12
C THR A 131 -12.75 11.53 5.17
N ALA A 132 -12.82 10.82 4.05
CA ALA A 132 -12.09 9.57 3.84
C ALA A 132 -11.04 9.77 2.73
N ILE A 133 -9.79 9.44 3.03
CA ILE A 133 -8.63 9.53 2.14
C ILE A 133 -8.24 8.10 1.79
N LEU A 134 -8.32 7.75 0.50
CA LEU A 134 -8.07 6.40 0.02
C LEU A 134 -6.72 6.28 -0.67
N GLY A 135 -6.07 5.13 -0.48
CA GLY A 135 -4.86 4.77 -1.17
C GLY A 135 -3.68 5.70 -0.85
N CYS A 136 -3.44 5.99 0.42
CA CYS A 136 -2.35 6.88 0.84
C CYS A 136 -1.08 6.09 1.25
N GLY A 137 -0.68 5.14 0.38
CA GLY A 137 0.57 4.41 0.46
C GLY A 137 1.62 4.94 -0.50
N PHE A 138 2.42 4.05 -1.09
CA PHE A 138 3.30 4.45 -2.18
C PHE A 138 2.64 4.22 -3.54
N ASP A 139 2.27 3.00 -3.81
CA ASP A 139 1.46 2.49 -4.91
C ASP A 139 0.36 1.58 -4.32
N PRO A 140 -0.84 2.07 -4.22
CA PRO A 140 -1.35 3.42 -4.51
C PRO A 140 -0.89 4.47 -3.50
N GLY A 141 -0.76 5.71 -3.97
CA GLY A 141 -0.52 6.86 -3.10
C GLY A 141 0.48 7.86 -3.65
N VAL A 142 1.78 7.67 -3.40
CA VAL A 142 2.82 8.59 -3.92
C VAL A 142 2.79 8.62 -5.45
N THR A 143 2.56 7.51 -6.12
CA THR A 143 2.41 7.43 -7.58
C THR A 143 1.22 8.26 -8.09
N SER A 144 0.10 8.23 -7.36
CA SER A 144 -1.06 9.08 -7.64
C SER A 144 -0.75 10.57 -7.42
N ILE A 145 -0.04 10.89 -6.34
CA ILE A 145 0.44 12.27 -6.05
C ILE A 145 1.46 12.74 -7.11
N TYR A 146 2.37 11.88 -7.58
CA TYR A 146 3.29 12.19 -8.67
C TYR A 146 2.54 12.55 -9.96
N THR A 147 1.48 11.80 -10.26
CA THR A 147 0.62 12.08 -11.42
C THR A 147 -0.12 13.40 -11.25
N ALA A 148 -0.67 13.68 -10.07
CA ALA A 148 -1.33 14.95 -9.75
C ALA A 148 -0.35 16.13 -9.83
N TYR A 149 0.87 15.96 -9.32
CA TYR A 149 1.92 16.97 -9.40
C TYR A 149 2.31 17.26 -10.84
N ALA A 150 2.50 16.22 -11.65
CA ALA A 150 2.80 16.36 -13.08
C ALA A 150 1.66 17.09 -13.82
N ALA A 151 0.40 16.71 -13.56
CA ALA A 151 -0.77 17.37 -14.16
C ALA A 151 -0.86 18.85 -13.75
N LYS A 152 -0.53 19.19 -12.50
CA LYS A 152 -0.60 20.56 -12.00
C LYS A 152 0.50 21.46 -12.57
N HIS A 153 1.73 20.94 -12.69
CA HIS A 153 2.90 21.77 -12.96
C HIS A 153 3.47 21.63 -14.37
N HIS A 154 3.32 20.47 -15.02
CA HIS A 154 4.02 20.15 -16.24
C HIS A 154 3.10 19.92 -17.44
N PHE A 155 1.92 19.33 -17.24
CA PHE A 155 1.07 18.88 -18.34
C PHE A 155 -0.30 19.56 -18.35
N LYS A 156 -0.72 19.95 -19.54
CA LYS A 156 -2.11 20.29 -19.86
C LYS A 156 -2.94 19.03 -20.10
N GLU A 157 -2.35 18.01 -20.70
CA GLU A 157 -2.97 16.71 -20.97
C GLU A 157 -1.95 15.61 -20.76
N ILE A 158 -2.28 14.62 -19.92
CA ILE A 158 -1.51 13.38 -19.76
C ILE A 158 -2.11 12.36 -20.73
N HIS A 159 -1.27 11.81 -21.63
CA HIS A 159 -1.71 10.81 -22.60
C HIS A 159 -1.28 9.39 -22.25
N TYR A 160 -0.08 9.22 -21.70
CA TYR A 160 0.50 7.92 -21.38
C TYR A 160 1.08 7.98 -19.96
N LEU A 161 0.73 6.99 -19.16
CA LEU A 161 1.19 6.83 -17.80
C LEU A 161 1.67 5.38 -17.59
N ASP A 162 2.94 5.20 -17.29
CA ASP A 162 3.48 3.93 -16.81
C ASP A 162 3.94 4.13 -15.37
N ILE A 163 3.29 3.47 -14.42
CA ILE A 163 3.75 3.35 -13.04
C ILE A 163 4.74 2.20 -13.02
N VAL A 164 5.89 2.41 -12.42
CA VAL A 164 6.97 1.44 -12.40
C VAL A 164 7.45 1.22 -10.97
N ASP A 165 7.36 -0.02 -10.48
CA ASP A 165 7.83 -0.45 -9.17
C ASP A 165 8.94 -1.48 -9.31
N CYS A 166 10.11 -1.13 -8.78
CA CYS A 166 11.25 -2.01 -8.72
C CYS A 166 11.71 -2.18 -7.28
N ASN A 167 11.72 -3.43 -6.82
CA ASN A 167 12.49 -3.80 -5.65
C ASN A 167 13.74 -4.59 -6.09
N ALA A 168 14.89 -3.93 -6.04
CA ALA A 168 16.20 -4.52 -6.36
C ALA A 168 16.94 -4.99 -5.11
N GLY A 169 16.24 -5.22 -4.01
CA GLY A 169 16.82 -5.68 -2.77
C GLY A 169 17.04 -7.20 -2.73
N ASP A 170 17.96 -7.62 -1.84
CA ASP A 170 18.23 -9.03 -1.51
C ASP A 170 18.11 -9.22 0.00
N HIS A 171 17.13 -9.99 0.43
CA HIS A 171 16.90 -10.40 1.82
C HIS A 171 17.51 -11.78 2.15
N HIS A 172 18.27 -12.38 1.24
CA HIS A 172 18.97 -13.68 1.38
C HIS A 172 18.05 -14.87 1.72
N LYS A 173 16.76 -14.79 1.40
CA LYS A 173 15.82 -15.92 1.53
C LYS A 173 15.52 -16.49 0.16
N ALA A 174 15.38 -17.81 0.08
CA ALA A 174 15.03 -18.50 -1.16
C ALA A 174 13.66 -18.05 -1.68
N PHE A 175 12.70 -17.85 -0.78
CA PHE A 175 11.36 -17.32 -1.06
C PHE A 175 10.85 -16.56 0.18
N ALA A 176 10.49 -15.32 -0.01
CA ALA A 176 9.78 -14.48 0.97
C ALA A 176 9.04 -13.38 0.22
N THR A 177 8.04 -12.79 0.86
CA THR A 177 7.29 -11.65 0.33
C THR A 177 7.62 -10.40 1.14
N ASN A 178 7.62 -9.24 0.51
CA ASN A 178 8.00 -7.98 1.17
C ASN A 178 6.87 -7.35 2.01
N PHE A 179 5.65 -7.78 1.76
CA PHE A 179 4.45 -7.43 2.54
C PHE A 179 3.63 -8.69 2.80
N ASN A 180 2.37 -8.57 3.20
CA ASN A 180 1.54 -9.71 3.57
C ASN A 180 1.58 -10.80 2.48
N PRO A 181 2.02 -12.03 2.77
CA PRO A 181 2.17 -13.08 1.77
C PRO A 181 0.89 -13.42 1.00
N GLU A 182 -0.25 -13.34 1.68
CA GLU A 182 -1.55 -13.61 1.06
C GLU A 182 -1.88 -12.56 -0.01
N ILE A 183 -1.77 -11.28 0.34
CA ILE A 183 -2.04 -10.18 -0.60
C ILE A 183 -1.05 -10.22 -1.75
N ASN A 184 0.24 -10.36 -1.47
CA ASN A 184 1.29 -10.42 -2.49
C ASN A 184 1.07 -11.56 -3.49
N ILE A 185 0.79 -12.79 -3.01
CA ILE A 185 0.56 -13.93 -3.89
C ILE A 185 -0.72 -13.76 -4.71
N ARG A 186 -1.81 -13.25 -4.12
CA ARG A 186 -3.08 -12.97 -4.82
C ARG A 186 -2.88 -11.95 -5.94
N GLU A 187 -2.20 -10.86 -5.66
CA GLU A 187 -1.90 -9.78 -6.62
C GLU A 187 -1.12 -10.31 -7.83
N ILE A 188 -0.04 -11.05 -7.61
CA ILE A 188 0.83 -11.54 -8.69
C ILE A 188 0.18 -12.66 -9.51
N THR A 189 -0.71 -13.44 -8.91
CA THR A 189 -1.35 -14.60 -9.56
C THR A 189 -2.66 -14.28 -10.25
N GLN A 190 -3.19 -13.07 -10.09
CA GLN A 190 -4.36 -12.61 -10.82
C GLN A 190 -4.01 -12.20 -12.26
N LYS A 191 -5.02 -12.04 -13.10
CA LYS A 191 -4.87 -11.52 -14.45
C LYS A 191 -4.35 -10.09 -14.43
N GLY A 192 -3.48 -9.76 -15.39
CA GLY A 192 -3.09 -8.39 -15.63
C GLY A 192 -4.24 -7.57 -16.20
N LEU A 193 -4.30 -6.29 -15.86
CA LEU A 193 -5.33 -5.38 -16.35
C LEU A 193 -4.73 -3.99 -16.53
N TYR A 194 -4.92 -3.40 -17.70
CA TYR A 194 -4.44 -2.05 -17.98
C TYR A 194 -5.44 -1.26 -18.82
N TRP A 195 -5.31 0.07 -18.78
CA TRP A 195 -6.16 0.97 -19.56
C TRP A 195 -5.56 1.27 -20.92
N GLU A 196 -6.35 1.12 -21.98
CA GLU A 196 -5.96 1.44 -23.35
C GLU A 196 -7.14 2.02 -24.14
N ASN A 197 -7.00 3.27 -24.65
CA ASN A 197 -7.96 3.92 -25.53
C ASN A 197 -9.43 3.86 -25.06
N GLY A 198 -9.69 4.11 -23.79
CA GLY A 198 -11.03 4.20 -23.24
C GLY A 198 -11.62 2.86 -22.77
N GLN A 199 -10.83 1.81 -22.68
CA GLN A 199 -11.28 0.49 -22.24
C GLN A 199 -10.20 -0.26 -21.47
N TRP A 200 -10.64 -1.16 -20.60
CA TRP A 200 -9.77 -2.09 -19.91
C TRP A 200 -9.35 -3.24 -20.83
N VAL A 201 -8.09 -3.59 -20.79
CA VAL A 201 -7.50 -4.73 -21.52
C VAL A 201 -6.97 -5.73 -20.51
N GLU A 202 -7.50 -6.94 -20.55
CA GLU A 202 -7.11 -8.06 -19.68
C GLU A 202 -6.01 -8.89 -20.33
N THR A 203 -5.06 -9.40 -19.53
CA THR A 203 -3.99 -10.32 -19.95
C THR A 203 -3.93 -11.51 -19.00
N GLU A 204 -3.25 -12.58 -19.41
CA GLU A 204 -2.94 -13.66 -18.48
C GLU A 204 -1.91 -13.19 -17.44
N PRO A 205 -1.84 -13.83 -16.26
CA PRO A 205 -0.88 -13.45 -15.22
C PRO A 205 0.55 -13.46 -15.74
N LEU A 206 1.29 -12.36 -15.55
CA LEU A 206 2.69 -12.18 -15.95
C LEU A 206 2.98 -12.38 -17.46
N GLU A 207 1.96 -12.35 -18.32
CA GLU A 207 2.10 -12.58 -19.78
C GLU A 207 2.92 -11.48 -20.46
N ILE A 208 2.70 -10.22 -20.07
CA ILE A 208 3.40 -9.08 -20.67
C ILE A 208 4.51 -8.66 -19.73
N HIS A 209 5.75 -8.72 -20.22
CA HIS A 209 6.91 -8.24 -19.51
C HIS A 209 7.93 -7.62 -20.44
N LYS A 210 8.78 -6.75 -19.90
CA LYS A 210 9.87 -6.12 -20.63
C LYS A 210 10.97 -5.63 -19.70
N ASP A 211 12.18 -5.49 -20.19
CA ASP A 211 13.24 -4.80 -19.46
C ASP A 211 12.92 -3.31 -19.36
N LEU A 212 12.92 -2.78 -18.14
CA LEU A 212 12.85 -1.35 -17.84
C LEU A 212 14.09 -0.91 -17.09
N THR A 213 14.63 0.26 -17.43
CA THR A 213 15.80 0.82 -16.77
C THR A 213 15.41 1.69 -15.58
N TYR A 214 15.88 1.35 -14.39
CA TYR A 214 15.61 2.08 -13.15
C TYR A 214 16.85 2.89 -12.73
N PRO A 215 16.67 4.15 -12.30
CA PRO A 215 17.78 4.98 -11.82
C PRO A 215 18.53 4.30 -10.67
N ASN A 216 19.85 4.34 -10.67
CA ASN A 216 20.79 3.71 -9.75
C ASN A 216 20.81 2.17 -9.77
N ILE A 217 19.81 1.51 -10.33
CA ILE A 217 19.62 0.06 -10.30
C ILE A 217 20.00 -0.58 -11.65
N GLY A 218 19.68 0.11 -12.77
CA GLY A 218 19.85 -0.43 -14.12
C GLY A 218 18.64 -1.24 -14.62
N PRO A 219 18.80 -2.05 -15.69
CA PRO A 219 17.72 -2.79 -16.30
C PRO A 219 17.20 -3.91 -15.40
N ARG A 220 15.87 -4.06 -15.38
CA ARG A 220 15.16 -5.14 -14.67
C ARG A 220 13.97 -5.61 -15.49
N ASP A 221 13.78 -6.93 -15.54
CA ASP A 221 12.58 -7.53 -16.12
C ASP A 221 11.37 -7.14 -15.29
N SER A 222 10.45 -6.42 -15.92
CA SER A 222 9.28 -5.79 -15.30
C SER A 222 8.01 -6.36 -15.91
N TYR A 223 7.11 -6.81 -15.07
CA TYR A 223 5.88 -7.51 -15.44
C TYR A 223 4.68 -6.58 -15.31
N LEU A 224 3.80 -6.60 -16.30
CA LEU A 224 2.54 -5.87 -16.26
C LEU A 224 1.58 -6.57 -15.31
N LEU A 225 1.06 -5.81 -14.35
CA LEU A 225 0.06 -6.26 -13.39
C LEU A 225 -1.18 -5.36 -13.45
N HIS A 226 -2.26 -5.82 -12.82
CA HIS A 226 -3.33 -4.93 -12.38
C HIS A 226 -2.92 -4.23 -11.08
N HIS A 227 -3.18 -2.93 -11.00
CA HIS A 227 -3.02 -2.19 -9.75
C HIS A 227 -4.09 -1.11 -9.64
N GLU A 228 -4.64 -0.93 -8.44
CA GLU A 228 -5.89 -0.21 -8.22
C GLU A 228 -5.85 1.28 -8.54
N GLU A 229 -4.71 1.96 -8.37
CA GLU A 229 -4.63 3.40 -8.63
C GLU A 229 -4.89 3.76 -10.10
N ILE A 230 -4.70 2.82 -11.03
CA ILE A 230 -5.02 3.09 -12.44
C ILE A 230 -6.51 3.38 -12.59
N GLU A 231 -7.39 2.72 -11.79
CA GLU A 231 -8.83 2.96 -11.83
C GLU A 231 -9.17 4.42 -11.49
N SER A 232 -8.65 4.94 -10.39
CA SER A 232 -8.90 6.31 -9.97
C SER A 232 -8.23 7.35 -10.89
N LEU A 233 -7.00 7.06 -11.35
CA LEU A 233 -6.24 7.97 -12.20
C LEU A 233 -6.88 8.18 -13.57
N VAL A 234 -7.40 7.13 -14.22
CA VAL A 234 -8.06 7.30 -15.53
C VAL A 234 -9.41 8.00 -15.43
N ILE A 235 -10.07 7.94 -14.27
CA ILE A 235 -11.30 8.70 -13.98
C ILE A 235 -10.95 10.18 -13.75
N ASN A 236 -9.93 10.46 -12.94
CA ASN A 236 -9.55 11.83 -12.57
C ASN A 236 -8.79 12.56 -13.69
N TYR A 237 -8.10 11.82 -14.57
CA TYR A 237 -7.35 12.35 -15.73
C TYR A 237 -7.86 11.73 -17.04
N PRO A 238 -9.04 12.13 -17.55
CA PRO A 238 -9.68 11.48 -18.71
C PRO A 238 -8.95 11.67 -20.05
N THR A 239 -7.87 12.44 -20.09
CA THR A 239 -7.00 12.56 -21.27
C THR A 239 -6.03 11.38 -21.39
N ILE A 240 -5.93 10.52 -20.37
CA ILE A 240 -5.09 9.34 -20.38
C ILE A 240 -5.63 8.34 -21.42
N LYS A 241 -4.81 8.07 -22.43
CA LYS A 241 -5.07 7.08 -23.49
C LYS A 241 -4.59 5.69 -23.10
N ARG A 242 -3.49 5.60 -22.34
CA ARG A 242 -2.96 4.35 -21.81
C ARG A 242 -2.38 4.56 -20.42
N ALA A 243 -2.74 3.68 -19.47
CA ALA A 243 -2.15 3.59 -18.16
C ALA A 243 -1.82 2.14 -17.82
N ARG A 244 -0.60 1.90 -17.31
CA ARG A 244 -0.07 0.56 -17.01
C ARG A 244 0.69 0.60 -15.68
N PHE A 245 0.68 -0.53 -14.98
CA PHE A 245 1.50 -0.76 -13.80
C PHE A 245 2.51 -1.88 -14.07
N TRP A 246 3.75 -1.67 -13.68
CA TRP A 246 4.85 -2.58 -13.89
C TRP A 246 5.57 -2.86 -12.58
N MET A 247 5.75 -4.15 -12.24
CA MET A 247 6.48 -4.57 -11.05
C MET A 247 7.59 -5.56 -11.39
N THR A 248 8.68 -5.51 -10.64
CA THR A 248 9.83 -6.39 -10.85
C THR A 248 9.79 -7.59 -9.90
N PHE A 249 10.21 -8.75 -10.41
CA PHE A 249 10.37 -9.98 -9.63
C PHE A 249 11.70 -10.66 -9.92
N GLY A 250 12.33 -11.18 -8.86
CA GLY A 250 13.52 -12.03 -9.03
C GLY A 250 13.13 -13.38 -9.68
N GLN A 251 13.95 -13.88 -10.60
CA GLN A 251 13.71 -15.16 -11.29
C GLN A 251 13.59 -16.35 -10.32
N GLN A 252 14.30 -16.32 -9.20
CA GLN A 252 14.16 -17.34 -8.17
C GLN A 252 12.81 -17.29 -7.48
N TYR A 253 12.30 -16.08 -7.19
CA TYR A 253 10.97 -15.86 -6.63
C TYR A 253 9.88 -16.44 -7.56
N LEU A 254 9.93 -16.12 -8.86
CA LEU A 254 8.95 -16.60 -9.83
C LEU A 254 8.94 -18.13 -9.96
N LYS A 255 10.12 -18.78 -9.94
CA LYS A 255 10.21 -20.25 -9.96
C LYS A 255 9.55 -20.89 -8.73
N HIS A 256 9.74 -20.32 -7.54
CA HIS A 256 9.08 -20.83 -6.34
C HIS A 256 7.58 -20.59 -6.37
N LEU A 257 7.15 -19.42 -6.86
CA LEU A 257 5.74 -19.10 -7.02
C LEU A 257 5.05 -20.08 -7.98
N GLU A 258 5.69 -20.39 -9.10
CA GLU A 258 5.20 -21.39 -10.07
C GLU A 258 4.98 -22.77 -9.40
N VAL A 259 5.94 -23.23 -8.60
CA VAL A 259 5.79 -24.49 -7.84
C VAL A 259 4.62 -24.39 -6.86
N ILE A 260 4.51 -23.31 -6.11
CA ILE A 260 3.43 -23.05 -5.14
C ILE A 260 2.06 -23.11 -5.82
N GLN A 261 1.93 -22.51 -7.02
CA GLN A 261 0.70 -22.55 -7.81
C GLN A 261 0.41 -23.98 -8.33
N ASN A 262 1.40 -24.65 -8.92
CA ASN A 262 1.26 -25.98 -9.51
C ASN A 262 0.85 -27.05 -8.48
N ILE A 263 1.27 -26.93 -7.23
CA ILE A 263 0.87 -27.84 -6.15
C ILE A 263 -0.41 -27.39 -5.42
N GLY A 264 -1.02 -26.29 -5.84
CA GLY A 264 -2.27 -25.76 -5.27
C GLY A 264 -2.14 -25.08 -3.92
N MET A 265 -0.93 -24.66 -3.52
CA MET A 265 -0.71 -23.95 -2.25
C MET A 265 -1.13 -22.48 -2.28
N SER A 266 -1.41 -21.91 -3.46
CA SER A 266 -1.99 -20.56 -3.63
C SER A 266 -3.53 -20.53 -3.58
N ARG A 267 -4.21 -21.68 -3.42
CA ARG A 267 -5.68 -21.76 -3.38
C ARG A 267 -6.23 -21.07 -2.13
N ILE A 268 -7.35 -20.37 -2.33
CA ILE A 268 -8.10 -19.64 -1.27
C ILE A 268 -9.34 -20.42 -0.78
N ASP A 269 -9.72 -21.52 -1.45
CA ASP A 269 -10.82 -22.38 -1.06
C ASP A 269 -10.39 -23.44 -0.03
N GLU A 270 -11.33 -23.92 0.78
CA GLU A 270 -11.08 -24.98 1.76
C GLU A 270 -10.78 -26.33 1.09
N VAL A 271 -9.69 -26.96 1.51
CA VAL A 271 -9.40 -28.36 1.22
C VAL A 271 -9.51 -29.21 2.49
N VAL A 272 -9.97 -30.46 2.35
CA VAL A 272 -10.08 -31.40 3.48
C VAL A 272 -8.84 -32.28 3.50
N TYR A 273 -8.12 -32.25 4.61
CA TYR A 273 -7.03 -33.18 4.90
C TYR A 273 -7.49 -34.22 5.92
N GLU A 274 -7.28 -35.50 5.62
CA GLU A 274 -7.55 -36.60 6.55
C GLU A 274 -6.30 -36.88 7.39
N ALA A 275 -6.25 -36.31 8.58
CA ALA A 275 -5.14 -36.49 9.51
C ALA A 275 -5.29 -37.78 10.30
N PRO A 276 -4.33 -38.73 10.30
CA PRO A 276 -4.33 -39.89 11.17
C PRO A 276 -4.37 -39.48 12.66
N LEU A 277 -5.25 -40.09 13.43
CA LEU A 277 -5.29 -39.91 14.87
C LEU A 277 -4.07 -40.56 15.55
N ALA A 278 -3.50 -39.89 16.54
CA ALA A 278 -2.26 -40.32 17.19
C ALA A 278 -2.40 -41.69 17.90
N ASP A 279 -3.61 -42.06 18.29
CA ASP A 279 -3.93 -43.34 18.94
C ASP A 279 -4.22 -44.48 17.93
N GLY A 280 -4.15 -44.19 16.63
CA GLY A 280 -4.42 -45.17 15.57
C GLY A 280 -5.91 -45.55 15.41
N SER A 281 -6.83 -44.88 16.09
CA SER A 281 -8.25 -45.20 16.07
C SER A 281 -9.00 -44.77 14.81
N GLY A 282 -8.36 -44.00 13.91
CA GLY A 282 -8.97 -43.52 12.68
C GLY A 282 -8.33 -42.26 12.14
N VAL A 283 -9.13 -41.43 11.44
CA VAL A 283 -8.71 -40.17 10.85
C VAL A 283 -9.61 -39.02 11.30
N ALA A 284 -9.02 -37.86 11.54
CA ALA A 284 -9.76 -36.60 11.72
C ALA A 284 -9.79 -35.83 10.40
N LYS A 285 -10.95 -35.31 10.03
CA LYS A 285 -11.05 -34.38 8.88
C LYS A 285 -10.73 -32.98 9.32
N VAL A 286 -9.63 -32.44 8.81
CA VAL A 286 -9.19 -31.07 9.09
C VAL A 286 -9.42 -30.24 7.82
N LYS A 287 -10.08 -29.11 7.95
CA LYS A 287 -10.26 -28.14 6.86
C LYS A 287 -9.09 -27.15 6.89
N ILE A 288 -8.48 -26.94 5.75
CA ILE A 288 -7.34 -26.05 5.57
C ILE A 288 -7.60 -25.19 4.33
N VAL A 289 -7.34 -23.87 4.43
CA VAL A 289 -7.16 -23.00 3.27
C VAL A 289 -5.66 -22.99 2.96
N PRO A 290 -5.21 -23.54 1.81
CA PRO A 290 -3.79 -23.72 1.51
C PRO A 290 -2.98 -22.44 1.61
N LEU A 291 -3.48 -21.32 1.08
CA LEU A 291 -2.81 -20.03 1.15
C LEU A 291 -2.64 -19.52 2.59
N GLN A 292 -3.61 -19.74 3.47
CA GLN A 292 -3.50 -19.37 4.90
C GLN A 292 -2.46 -20.23 5.62
N PHE A 293 -2.35 -21.52 5.26
CA PHE A 293 -1.31 -22.38 5.78
C PHE A 293 0.07 -21.96 5.27
N LEU A 294 0.20 -21.68 3.97
CA LEU A 294 1.43 -21.17 3.37
C LEU A 294 1.91 -19.88 4.08
N LYS A 295 1.01 -18.93 4.28
CA LYS A 295 1.29 -17.68 5.02
C LYS A 295 1.82 -17.93 6.44
N ALA A 296 1.36 -18.97 7.12
CA ALA A 296 1.79 -19.29 8.47
C ALA A 296 3.22 -19.86 8.54
N VAL A 297 3.73 -20.44 7.46
CA VAL A 297 5.08 -21.05 7.38
C VAL A 297 6.10 -20.17 6.66
N LEU A 298 5.68 -19.18 5.90
CA LEU A 298 6.57 -18.23 5.23
C LEU A 298 7.27 -17.29 6.23
N PRO A 299 8.48 -16.79 5.89
CA PRO A 299 9.12 -15.73 6.66
C PRO A 299 8.18 -14.53 6.82
N ASN A 300 8.14 -13.97 8.03
CA ASN A 300 7.36 -12.76 8.27
C ASN A 300 8.06 -11.55 7.61
N PRO A 301 7.38 -10.77 6.77
CA PRO A 301 7.97 -9.60 6.12
C PRO A 301 8.58 -8.57 7.07
N GLN A 302 8.09 -8.48 8.31
CA GLN A 302 8.65 -7.60 9.34
C GLN A 302 10.08 -8.00 9.76
N ASP A 303 10.44 -9.29 9.62
CA ASP A 303 11.71 -9.83 10.10
C ASP A 303 12.78 -9.85 8.99
N LEU A 304 12.50 -9.33 7.79
CA LEU A 304 13.43 -9.30 6.67
C LEU A 304 14.48 -8.18 6.75
N GLY A 305 14.18 -7.09 7.48
CA GLY A 305 14.93 -5.83 7.40
C GLY A 305 16.39 -5.89 7.83
N GLU A 306 16.75 -6.72 8.83
CA GLU A 306 18.10 -6.73 9.45
C GLU A 306 19.24 -6.96 8.45
N ASN A 307 19.03 -7.87 7.48
CA ASN A 307 20.03 -8.24 6.47
C ASN A 307 19.54 -7.95 5.04
N TYR A 308 18.67 -6.96 4.87
CA TYR A 308 18.15 -6.60 3.58
C TYR A 308 19.02 -5.52 2.94
N GLU A 309 19.68 -5.89 1.85
CA GLU A 309 20.54 -4.99 1.07
C GLU A 309 19.81 -4.48 -0.17
N GLY A 310 20.36 -3.43 -0.81
CA GLY A 310 19.79 -2.84 -2.02
C GLY A 310 18.72 -1.78 -1.74
N GLU A 311 17.94 -1.47 -2.76
CA GLU A 311 16.97 -0.38 -2.73
C GLU A 311 15.74 -0.67 -3.58
N THR A 312 14.65 0.04 -3.30
CA THR A 312 13.49 0.15 -4.21
C THR A 312 13.66 1.36 -5.11
N SER A 313 13.04 1.34 -6.30
CA SER A 313 12.89 2.49 -7.19
C SER A 313 11.47 2.50 -7.74
N ILE A 314 10.64 3.44 -7.29
CA ILE A 314 9.22 3.50 -7.65
C ILE A 314 8.90 4.88 -8.21
N GLY A 315 8.14 4.94 -9.31
CA GLY A 315 7.81 6.22 -9.92
C GLY A 315 6.83 6.15 -11.09
N CYS A 316 6.62 7.31 -11.69
CA CYS A 316 5.69 7.49 -12.81
C CYS A 316 6.42 8.02 -14.03
N ARG A 317 6.35 7.28 -15.14
CA ARG A 317 6.77 7.71 -16.47
C ARG A 317 5.55 8.26 -17.20
N ILE A 318 5.62 9.52 -17.60
CA ILE A 318 4.49 10.25 -18.15
C ILE A 318 4.88 10.84 -19.51
N ARG A 319 3.95 10.77 -20.47
CA ARG A 319 4.05 11.49 -21.73
C ARG A 319 2.72 12.16 -22.03
N GLY A 320 2.77 13.40 -22.49
CA GLY A 320 1.58 14.17 -22.77
C GLY A 320 1.88 15.54 -23.37
N ILE A 321 0.87 16.39 -23.42
CA ILE A 321 1.01 17.76 -23.89
C ILE A 321 1.30 18.68 -22.71
N GLY A 322 2.46 19.31 -22.77
CA GLY A 322 2.89 20.28 -21.76
C GLY A 322 2.13 21.61 -21.81
N ASN A 323 2.37 22.46 -20.83
CA ASN A 323 1.76 23.79 -20.74
C ASN A 323 2.15 24.72 -21.91
N ASP A 324 3.25 24.42 -22.60
CA ASP A 324 3.69 25.11 -23.82
C ASP A 324 3.01 24.60 -25.11
N GLY A 325 2.15 23.59 -25.01
CA GLY A 325 1.42 22.97 -26.11
C GLY A 325 2.22 21.96 -26.93
N LYS A 326 3.42 21.57 -26.49
CA LYS A 326 4.23 20.52 -27.13
C LYS A 326 4.16 19.22 -26.38
N GLU A 327 4.52 18.14 -27.06
CA GLU A 327 4.68 16.85 -26.40
C GLU A 327 5.97 16.83 -25.57
N HIS A 328 5.84 16.36 -24.31
CA HIS A 328 6.94 16.17 -23.37
C HIS A 328 6.89 14.80 -22.73
N THR A 329 8.04 14.35 -22.23
CA THR A 329 8.15 13.21 -21.34
C THR A 329 8.63 13.67 -19.97
N TYR A 330 8.16 12.99 -18.93
CA TYR A 330 8.49 13.28 -17.54
C TYR A 330 8.56 12.00 -16.75
N TYR A 331 9.62 11.83 -15.97
CA TYR A 331 9.76 10.73 -15.04
C TYR A 331 10.03 11.28 -13.65
N VAL A 332 9.12 11.00 -12.73
CA VAL A 332 9.25 11.33 -11.31
C VAL A 332 9.35 10.03 -10.51
N TYR A 333 10.34 9.93 -9.64
CA TYR A 333 10.64 8.69 -8.92
C TYR A 333 11.30 8.92 -7.57
N ASN A 334 11.27 7.89 -6.73
CA ASN A 334 12.01 7.80 -5.46
C ASN A 334 12.84 6.52 -5.46
N ASN A 335 14.04 6.62 -4.88
CA ASN A 335 14.83 5.45 -4.47
C ASN A 335 14.84 5.37 -2.95
N CYS A 336 14.59 4.18 -2.38
CA CYS A 336 14.60 3.96 -0.94
C CYS A 336 15.51 2.80 -0.57
N SER A 337 16.56 3.07 0.19
CA SER A 337 17.50 2.07 0.68
C SER A 337 16.86 1.22 1.78
N HIS A 338 16.88 -0.11 1.64
CA HIS A 338 16.42 -1.04 2.70
C HIS A 338 17.21 -0.87 4.00
N ARG A 339 18.51 -0.66 3.89
CA ARG A 339 19.40 -0.44 5.04
C ARG A 339 19.06 0.85 5.78
N ALA A 340 18.92 1.96 5.07
CA ALA A 340 18.60 3.24 5.70
C ALA A 340 17.22 3.21 6.37
N ALA A 341 16.22 2.60 5.73
CA ALA A 341 14.90 2.41 6.31
C ALA A 341 14.95 1.57 7.60
N TYR A 342 15.74 0.51 7.60
CA TYR A 342 15.92 -0.34 8.77
C TYR A 342 16.64 0.36 9.91
N GLU A 343 17.70 1.10 9.63
CA GLU A 343 18.45 1.87 10.65
C GLU A 343 17.59 2.92 11.33
N GLU A 344 16.63 3.50 10.61
CA GLU A 344 15.72 4.52 11.17
C GLU A 344 14.55 3.91 11.95
N THR A 345 13.90 2.88 11.42
CA THR A 345 12.60 2.40 11.93
C THR A 345 12.57 0.93 12.34
N GLY A 346 13.66 0.19 12.11
CA GLY A 346 13.70 -1.27 12.29
C GLY A 346 12.91 -2.05 11.24
N MET A 347 12.46 -1.39 10.15
CA MET A 347 11.67 -2.01 9.08
C MET A 347 12.35 -1.86 7.73
N GLN A 348 12.10 -2.80 6.82
CA GLN A 348 12.66 -2.79 5.47
C GLN A 348 11.98 -1.73 4.57
N GLY A 349 12.61 -1.43 3.41
CA GLY A 349 12.24 -0.33 2.52
C GLY A 349 10.79 -0.35 2.02
N VAL A 350 10.20 -1.53 1.71
CA VAL A 350 8.80 -1.60 1.23
C VAL A 350 7.81 -1.20 2.33
N SER A 351 8.07 -1.58 3.60
CA SER A 351 7.27 -1.06 4.73
C SER A 351 7.48 0.44 4.94
N TYR A 352 8.69 0.94 4.67
CA TYR A 352 9.04 2.34 4.81
C TYR A 352 8.37 3.20 3.74
N THR A 353 8.44 2.79 2.47
CA THR A 353 7.82 3.51 1.36
C THR A 353 6.30 3.64 1.52
N THR A 354 5.63 2.68 2.16
CA THR A 354 4.18 2.74 2.42
C THR A 354 3.85 3.49 3.72
N GLY A 355 4.63 3.29 4.79
CA GLY A 355 4.33 3.86 6.11
C GLY A 355 4.58 5.37 6.21
N VAL A 356 5.59 5.89 5.51
CA VAL A 356 5.89 7.33 5.47
C VAL A 356 4.75 8.10 4.80
N PRO A 357 4.25 7.76 3.60
CA PRO A 357 3.12 8.45 2.99
C PRO A 357 1.85 8.39 3.81
N ALA A 358 1.55 7.26 4.45
CA ALA A 358 0.39 7.14 5.34
C ALA A 358 0.43 8.18 6.47
N MET A 359 1.62 8.39 7.09
CA MET A 359 1.81 9.44 8.07
C MET A 359 1.71 10.83 7.45
N ILE A 360 2.27 11.06 6.25
CA ILE A 360 2.18 12.37 5.58
C ILE A 360 0.71 12.71 5.27
N GLY A 361 -0.09 11.75 4.75
CA GLY A 361 -1.52 11.96 4.52
C GLY A 361 -2.27 12.33 5.81
N ALA A 362 -1.98 11.63 6.91
CA ALA A 362 -2.52 11.98 8.21
C ALA A 362 -2.08 13.39 8.67
N MET A 363 -0.83 13.77 8.41
CA MET A 363 -0.32 15.12 8.66
C MET A 363 -1.05 16.17 7.82
N MET A 364 -1.32 15.90 6.53
CA MET A 364 -2.10 16.81 5.68
C MET A 364 -3.51 17.00 6.24
N PHE A 365 -4.13 15.92 6.71
CA PHE A 365 -5.43 16.00 7.37
C PHE A 365 -5.37 16.81 8.65
N CYS A 366 -4.45 16.52 9.57
CA CYS A 366 -4.31 17.22 10.86
C CYS A 366 -4.03 18.72 10.68
N LYS A 367 -3.26 19.09 9.64
CA LYS A 367 -3.02 20.50 9.28
C LYS A 367 -4.20 21.17 8.56
N GLY A 368 -5.28 20.44 8.28
CA GLY A 368 -6.46 20.96 7.59
C GLY A 368 -6.29 21.13 6.07
N LEU A 369 -5.17 20.71 5.50
CA LEU A 369 -4.87 20.83 4.08
C LEU A 369 -5.68 19.84 3.23
N TRP A 370 -5.97 18.66 3.79
CA TRP A 370 -6.74 17.59 3.15
C TRP A 370 -8.05 17.29 3.88
N LYS A 371 -8.73 18.31 4.41
CA LYS A 371 -10.08 18.19 5.00
C LYS A 371 -11.13 18.56 3.96
N LYS A 372 -11.81 17.56 3.40
CA LYS A 372 -12.86 17.71 2.38
C LYS A 372 -13.91 16.64 2.60
N ALA A 373 -15.14 17.04 2.93
CA ALA A 373 -16.22 16.08 3.24
C ALA A 373 -16.55 15.18 2.04
N GLY A 374 -16.46 13.86 2.24
CA GLY A 374 -16.64 12.83 1.22
C GLY A 374 -15.56 11.76 1.25
N VAL A 375 -15.47 10.97 0.19
CA VAL A 375 -14.44 9.92 -0.01
C VAL A 375 -13.63 10.27 -1.25
N TYR A 376 -12.33 10.36 -1.13
CA TYR A 376 -11.42 10.84 -2.17
C TYR A 376 -10.14 10.01 -2.22
N ASN A 377 -9.66 9.75 -3.43
CA ASN A 377 -8.31 9.26 -3.64
C ASN A 377 -7.31 10.43 -3.48
N VAL A 378 -6.06 10.13 -3.18
CA VAL A 378 -5.06 11.14 -2.83
C VAL A 378 -4.80 12.16 -3.94
N GLU A 379 -4.91 11.79 -5.20
CA GLU A 379 -4.74 12.67 -6.36
C GLU A 379 -5.85 13.74 -6.51
N GLU A 380 -6.94 13.62 -5.75
CA GLU A 380 -8.02 14.61 -5.73
C GLU A 380 -7.75 15.79 -4.76
N PHE A 381 -6.58 15.77 -4.10
CA PHE A 381 -6.09 16.83 -3.21
C PHE A 381 -4.91 17.59 -3.84
N ASP A 382 -4.54 18.72 -3.22
CA ASP A 382 -3.33 19.46 -3.64
C ASP A 382 -2.07 18.63 -3.36
N PRO A 383 -1.27 18.28 -4.40
CA PRO A 383 -0.07 17.46 -4.23
C PRO A 383 1.11 18.20 -3.58
N ASP A 384 1.22 19.53 -3.74
CA ASP A 384 2.44 20.27 -3.39
C ASP A 384 2.87 20.11 -1.93
N PRO A 385 1.98 20.27 -0.93
CA PRO A 385 2.40 20.13 0.46
C PRO A 385 2.80 18.70 0.81
N PHE A 386 2.24 17.71 0.13
CA PHE A 386 2.61 16.33 0.30
C PHE A 386 3.99 16.03 -0.30
N MET A 387 4.26 16.51 -1.52
CA MET A 387 5.56 16.41 -2.20
C MET A 387 6.69 17.05 -1.40
N GLU A 388 6.41 18.21 -0.76
CA GLU A 388 7.36 18.85 0.14
C GLU A 388 7.68 17.96 1.36
N GLN A 389 6.67 17.31 1.94
CA GLN A 389 6.86 16.41 3.08
C GLN A 389 7.59 15.13 2.71
N LEU A 390 7.42 14.55 1.54
CA LEU A 390 8.20 13.39 1.09
C LEU A 390 9.71 13.64 1.27
N ASN A 391 10.19 14.78 0.79
CA ASN A 391 11.61 15.16 0.95
C ASN A 391 12.04 15.29 2.42
N LYS A 392 11.18 15.82 3.28
CA LYS A 392 11.49 16.04 4.69
C LYS A 392 11.42 14.77 5.54
N GLN A 393 10.59 13.82 5.11
CA GLN A 393 10.28 12.61 5.90
C GLN A 393 11.06 11.37 5.45
N GLY A 394 12.07 11.53 4.57
CA GLY A 394 13.01 10.47 4.21
C GLY A 394 12.69 9.73 2.91
N LEU A 395 11.77 10.24 2.10
CA LEU A 395 11.49 9.76 0.75
C LEU A 395 11.72 10.87 -0.30
N PRO A 396 12.98 11.31 -0.49
CA PRO A 396 13.29 12.33 -1.48
C PRO A 396 12.93 11.83 -2.88
N TRP A 397 12.26 12.68 -3.64
CA TRP A 397 11.90 12.38 -5.02
C TRP A 397 12.82 13.12 -6.01
N HIS A 398 12.94 12.56 -7.19
CA HIS A 398 13.76 13.05 -8.30
C HIS A 398 12.93 13.11 -9.55
N GLU A 399 13.35 13.95 -10.51
CA GLU A 399 12.68 14.10 -11.79
C GLU A 399 13.64 14.12 -12.96
N ILE A 400 13.18 13.61 -14.11
CA ILE A 400 13.86 13.65 -15.40
C ILE A 400 12.87 14.21 -16.41
N HIS A 401 13.28 15.30 -17.07
CA HIS A 401 12.48 15.96 -18.11
C HIS A 401 13.01 15.59 -19.49
N ASP A 402 12.11 15.37 -20.44
CA ASP A 402 12.38 15.11 -21.85
C ASP A 402 13.43 13.98 -22.09
N GLY A 403 13.45 13.01 -21.17
CA GLY A 403 14.27 11.81 -21.31
C GLY A 403 13.66 10.82 -22.30
N ASP A 404 14.51 9.93 -22.82
CA ASP A 404 14.05 8.75 -23.56
C ASP A 404 13.43 7.76 -22.54
N LEU A 405 12.10 7.76 -22.47
CA LEU A 405 11.32 6.88 -21.61
C LEU A 405 10.83 5.69 -22.44
N GLU A 406 11.11 4.50 -21.98
CA GLU A 406 10.64 3.23 -22.56
C GLU A 406 9.14 3.02 -22.32
N LEU A 407 8.29 3.96 -22.85
CA LEU A 407 6.84 4.00 -22.68
C LEU A 407 6.09 3.09 -23.67
#